data_c0d85652d42e1d32c2cbca6615325ce7
#
_entry.id   c0d85652d42e1d32c2cbca6615325ce7
#
_cell.length_a   1.000
_cell.length_b   1.000
_cell.length_c   1.000
_cell.angle_alpha   90.00
_cell.angle_beta   90.00
_cell.angle_gamma   90.00
#
_symmetry.space_group_name_H-M   'P 1'
#
loop_
_entity.id
_entity.type
_entity.pdbx_description
1 polymer ?
#
loop_
_entity_poly.entity_id
_entity_poly.type
_entity_poly.pdbx_seq_one_letter_code
_entity_poly.pdbx_strand_id
1 'polypeptide(L)'
;MIRCAKKEDLNAILAIYNDAIINTTAVYTYEPQTIDERIAWFETKQRNHEPIFVFEENGSVLGFATFGSFRPWPAYLYTIEHSIYVDASARGKGIASQLLQRLIAEAKAKGYRTLVAGIDASNEASIKLHQKFNFKHAGTLTNVG
;
A
#
# COMPACT_ATOMS: atom_id res chain seq x y z
N MET A 1 6.73 13.87 5.87
CA MET A 1 7.16 14.15 4.47
C MET A 1 7.19 12.86 3.66
N ILE A 2 6.64 12.91 2.47
CA ILE A 2 6.60 11.74 1.59
C ILE A 2 7.77 11.80 0.60
N ARG A 3 8.45 10.67 0.43
CA ARG A 3 9.53 10.51 -0.54
C ARG A 3 9.55 9.07 -1.07
N CYS A 4 10.32 8.84 -2.12
CA CYS A 4 10.52 7.48 -2.62
C CYS A 4 11.32 6.67 -1.59
N ALA A 5 10.98 5.40 -1.48
CA ALA A 5 11.67 4.49 -0.58
C ALA A 5 13.09 4.19 -1.08
N LYS A 6 13.98 4.01 -0.14
CA LYS A 6 15.37 3.59 -0.37
C LYS A 6 15.58 2.22 0.27
N LYS A 7 16.66 1.55 -0.10
CA LYS A 7 16.99 0.25 0.46
C LYS A 7 17.13 0.32 2.00
N GLU A 8 17.63 1.43 2.52
CA GLU A 8 17.77 1.66 3.96
C GLU A 8 16.43 1.70 4.71
N ASP A 9 15.33 1.92 4.00
CA ASP A 9 13.99 1.98 4.60
C ASP A 9 13.37 0.60 4.81
N LEU A 10 13.97 -0.46 4.25
CA LEU A 10 13.34 -1.79 4.22
C LEU A 10 13.12 -2.40 5.59
N ASN A 11 13.98 -2.14 6.56
CA ASN A 11 13.77 -2.64 7.93
C ASN A 11 12.50 -2.03 8.54
N ALA A 12 12.29 -0.73 8.36
CA ALA A 12 11.11 -0.05 8.89
C ALA A 12 9.84 -0.51 8.14
N ILE A 13 9.93 -0.63 6.82
CA ILE A 13 8.81 -1.13 5.99
C ILE A 13 8.43 -2.54 6.43
N LEU A 14 9.41 -3.40 6.64
CA LEU A 14 9.18 -4.78 7.09
C LEU A 14 8.49 -4.82 8.46
N ALA A 15 8.92 -3.99 9.39
CA ALA A 15 8.31 -3.93 10.73
C ALA A 15 6.85 -3.51 10.65
N ILE A 16 6.53 -2.50 9.83
CA ILE A 16 5.16 -2.03 9.65
C ILE A 16 4.30 -3.11 9.00
N TYR A 17 4.82 -3.77 7.97
CA TYR A 17 4.09 -4.83 7.27
C TYR A 17 3.82 -6.03 8.18
N ASN A 18 4.82 -6.48 8.93
CA ASN A 18 4.68 -7.63 9.82
C ASN A 18 3.72 -7.35 10.99
N ASP A 19 3.71 -6.10 11.48
CA ASP A 19 2.71 -5.69 12.46
C ASP A 19 1.29 -5.81 11.89
N ALA A 20 1.09 -5.42 10.64
CA ALA A 20 -0.20 -5.54 9.98
C ALA A 20 -0.63 -7.01 9.83
N ILE A 21 0.30 -7.92 9.53
CA ILE A 21 0.01 -9.35 9.45
C ILE A 21 -0.43 -9.91 10.81
N ILE A 22 0.32 -9.57 11.85
CA ILE A 22 0.13 -10.16 13.19
C ILE A 22 -1.08 -9.57 13.91
N ASN A 23 -1.30 -8.27 13.79
CA ASN A 23 -2.22 -7.55 14.65
C ASN A 23 -3.46 -6.96 13.96
N THR A 24 -3.60 -7.14 12.63
CA THR A 24 -4.73 -6.57 11.91
C THR A 24 -5.27 -7.52 10.84
N THR A 25 -6.36 -7.14 10.21
CA THR A 25 -6.93 -7.84 9.05
C THR A 25 -6.52 -7.20 7.72
N ALA A 26 -5.55 -6.28 7.73
CA ALA A 26 -5.13 -5.56 6.53
C ALA A 26 -4.42 -6.47 5.52
N VAL A 27 -3.85 -7.57 5.97
CA VAL A 27 -3.14 -8.55 5.12
C VAL A 27 -3.68 -9.95 5.42
N TYR A 28 -3.98 -10.70 4.36
CA TYR A 28 -4.53 -12.05 4.47
C TYR A 28 -3.43 -13.11 4.40
N THR A 29 -2.43 -12.99 5.27
CA THR A 29 -1.40 -14.01 5.43
C THR A 29 -1.12 -14.21 6.92
N TYR A 30 -0.64 -15.37 7.29
CA TYR A 30 -0.44 -15.72 8.69
C TYR A 30 1.03 -15.70 9.12
N GLU A 31 1.95 -15.64 8.17
CA GLU A 31 3.37 -15.68 8.48
C GLU A 31 4.04 -14.34 8.19
N PRO A 32 4.81 -13.80 9.15
CA PRO A 32 5.60 -12.59 8.90
C PRO A 32 6.62 -12.82 7.79
N GLN A 33 6.91 -11.76 7.04
CA GLN A 33 7.97 -11.81 6.04
C GLN A 33 9.35 -11.69 6.69
N THR A 34 10.35 -12.26 6.02
CA THR A 34 11.75 -12.06 6.37
C THR A 34 12.30 -10.83 5.65
N ILE A 35 13.45 -10.34 6.11
CA ILE A 35 14.13 -9.22 5.44
C ILE A 35 14.55 -9.61 4.01
N ASP A 36 14.96 -10.85 3.79
CA ASP A 36 15.36 -11.31 2.45
C ASP A 36 14.18 -11.28 1.48
N GLU A 37 13.00 -11.68 1.94
CA GLU A 37 11.78 -11.59 1.14
C GLU A 37 11.43 -10.14 0.81
N ARG A 38 11.62 -9.23 1.76
CA ARG A 38 11.34 -7.80 1.54
C ARG A 38 12.34 -7.17 0.59
N ILE A 39 13.61 -7.57 0.65
CA ILE A 39 14.61 -7.11 -0.30
C ILE A 39 14.25 -7.57 -1.72
N ALA A 40 13.84 -8.82 -1.89
CA ALA A 40 13.42 -9.34 -3.18
C ALA A 40 12.20 -8.58 -3.72
N TRP A 41 11.25 -8.26 -2.86
CA TRP A 41 10.08 -7.44 -3.20
C TRP A 41 10.50 -6.05 -3.71
N PHE A 42 11.42 -5.40 -3.00
CA PHE A 42 11.91 -4.07 -3.38
C PHE A 42 12.59 -4.10 -4.75
N GLU A 43 13.46 -5.10 -4.98
CA GLU A 43 14.15 -5.24 -6.26
C GLU A 43 13.18 -5.51 -7.41
N THR A 44 12.16 -6.33 -7.19
CA THR A 44 11.13 -6.60 -8.18
C THR A 44 10.35 -5.32 -8.52
N LYS A 45 9.99 -4.53 -7.52
CA LYS A 45 9.33 -3.25 -7.73
C LYS A 45 10.17 -2.31 -8.57
N GLN A 46 11.46 -2.24 -8.31
CA GLN A 46 12.38 -1.41 -9.09
C GLN A 46 12.46 -1.86 -10.55
N ARG A 47 12.56 -3.17 -10.78
CA ARG A 47 12.60 -3.72 -12.16
C ARG A 47 11.34 -3.42 -12.93
N ASN A 48 10.20 -3.43 -12.26
CA ASN A 48 8.89 -3.19 -12.89
C ASN A 48 8.52 -1.71 -12.94
N HIS A 49 9.39 -0.82 -12.48
CA HIS A 49 9.11 0.62 -12.40
C HIS A 49 7.86 0.94 -11.59
N GLU A 50 7.61 0.16 -10.56
CA GLU A 50 6.48 0.36 -9.65
C GLU A 50 6.93 1.16 -8.42
N PRO A 51 6.18 2.20 -8.02
CA PRO A 51 6.65 3.10 -6.97
C PRO A 51 6.48 2.51 -5.57
N ILE A 52 7.36 2.89 -4.67
CA ILE A 52 7.20 2.69 -3.24
C ILE A 52 7.46 4.05 -2.59
N PHE A 53 6.46 4.57 -1.86
CA PHE A 53 6.58 5.82 -1.13
C PHE A 53 6.60 5.56 0.36
N VAL A 54 7.40 6.31 1.09
CA VAL A 54 7.41 6.27 2.54
C VAL A 54 7.02 7.65 3.09
N PHE A 55 6.37 7.64 4.24
CA PHE A 55 6.14 8.86 5.02
C PHE A 55 7.19 8.89 6.13
N GLU A 56 8.03 9.91 6.12
CA GLU A 56 9.10 10.08 7.10
C GLU A 56 8.86 11.34 7.93
N GLU A 57 9.03 11.21 9.24
CA GLU A 57 8.94 12.34 10.16
C GLU A 57 10.03 12.18 11.21
N ASN A 58 10.85 13.22 11.37
CA ASN A 58 11.94 13.22 12.36
C ASN A 58 12.88 12.03 12.24
N GLY A 59 13.18 11.62 11.00
CA GLY A 59 14.07 10.49 10.73
C GLY A 59 13.45 9.12 10.86
N SER A 60 12.15 9.02 11.16
CA SER A 60 11.45 7.74 11.31
C SER A 60 10.46 7.54 10.19
N VAL A 61 10.46 6.34 9.59
CA VAL A 61 9.45 5.94 8.60
C VAL A 61 8.22 5.46 9.35
N LEU A 62 7.11 6.13 9.14
CA LEU A 62 5.85 5.87 9.86
C LEU A 62 4.77 5.21 8.99
N GLY A 63 5.02 5.10 7.70
CA GLY A 63 4.09 4.45 6.78
C GLY A 63 4.70 4.27 5.41
N PHE A 64 4.10 3.40 4.62
CA PHE A 64 4.51 3.24 3.23
C PHE A 64 3.32 2.87 2.35
N ALA A 65 3.48 3.14 1.06
CA ALA A 65 2.46 2.87 0.07
C ALA A 65 3.10 2.46 -1.25
N THR A 66 2.42 1.60 -1.98
CA THR A 66 2.90 1.11 -3.26
C THR A 66 1.72 0.75 -4.15
N PHE A 67 1.93 0.67 -5.46
CA PHE A 67 0.98 0.03 -6.34
C PHE A 67 1.70 -0.90 -7.30
N GLY A 68 0.95 -1.84 -7.88
CA GLY A 68 1.43 -2.78 -8.87
C GLY A 68 0.31 -3.20 -9.79
N SER A 69 0.61 -4.08 -10.75
CA SER A 69 -0.37 -4.58 -11.70
C SER A 69 -1.53 -5.28 -10.98
N PHE A 70 -2.75 -4.96 -11.40
CA PHE A 70 -3.93 -5.58 -10.81
C PHE A 70 -4.01 -7.07 -11.20
N ARG A 71 -3.86 -7.36 -12.48
CA ARG A 71 -3.86 -8.73 -13.02
C ARG A 71 -2.89 -8.78 -14.22
N PRO A 72 -2.31 -9.96 -14.53
CA PRO A 72 -1.29 -10.06 -15.59
C PRO A 72 -1.86 -10.05 -17.03
N TRP A 73 -3.15 -9.88 -17.22
CA TRP A 73 -3.77 -9.93 -18.54
C TRP A 73 -3.76 -8.55 -19.22
N PRO A 74 -3.63 -8.52 -20.56
CA PRO A 74 -3.57 -7.25 -21.30
C PRO A 74 -4.78 -6.32 -21.07
N ALA A 75 -5.95 -6.90 -20.78
CA ALA A 75 -7.15 -6.09 -20.51
C ALA A 75 -6.98 -5.20 -19.28
N TYR A 76 -6.05 -5.52 -18.38
CA TYR A 76 -5.80 -4.75 -17.15
C TYR A 76 -4.52 -3.93 -17.20
N LEU A 77 -3.99 -3.66 -18.39
CA LEU A 77 -2.73 -2.92 -18.56
C LEU A 77 -2.74 -1.54 -17.87
N TYR A 78 -3.90 -0.87 -17.86
CA TYR A 78 -4.03 0.46 -17.25
C TYR A 78 -4.73 0.42 -15.89
N THR A 79 -4.84 -0.76 -15.28
CA THR A 79 -5.43 -0.96 -13.97
C THR A 79 -4.35 -1.40 -12.98
N ILE A 80 -4.28 -0.71 -11.86
CA ILE A 80 -3.33 -1.03 -10.79
C ILE A 80 -4.06 -1.25 -9.47
N GLU A 81 -3.44 -2.02 -8.60
CA GLU A 81 -3.89 -2.23 -7.23
C GLU A 81 -2.87 -1.65 -6.29
N HIS A 82 -3.32 -0.94 -5.25
CA HIS A 82 -2.41 -0.29 -4.31
C HIS A 82 -2.54 -0.87 -2.91
N SER A 83 -1.52 -0.59 -2.09
CA SER A 83 -1.49 -0.95 -0.68
C SER A 83 -0.92 0.22 0.12
N ILE A 84 -1.49 0.46 1.29
CA ILE A 84 -1.04 1.49 2.22
C ILE A 84 -0.99 0.89 3.63
N TYR A 85 0.14 1.08 4.29
CA TYR A 85 0.33 0.60 5.66
C TYR A 85 0.91 1.72 6.51
N VAL A 86 0.37 1.92 7.71
CA VAL A 86 0.82 2.94 8.66
C VAL A 86 1.19 2.29 9.98
N ASP A 87 2.29 2.71 10.56
CA ASP A 87 2.72 2.23 11.86
C ASP A 87 1.61 2.47 12.90
N ALA A 88 1.39 1.48 13.77
CA ALA A 88 0.34 1.53 14.78
C ALA A 88 0.42 2.78 15.66
N SER A 89 1.64 3.22 15.99
CA SER A 89 1.86 4.40 16.83
C SER A 89 1.52 5.73 16.13
N ALA A 90 1.35 5.71 14.81
CA ALA A 90 1.16 6.91 14.00
C ALA A 90 -0.22 7.00 13.36
N ARG A 91 -1.14 6.12 13.71
CA ARG A 91 -2.50 6.14 13.15
C ARG A 91 -3.27 7.35 13.65
N GLY A 92 -4.22 7.84 12.82
CA GLY A 92 -5.03 9.00 13.16
C GLY A 92 -4.37 10.34 12.90
N LYS A 93 -3.19 10.37 12.26
CA LYS A 93 -2.45 11.60 11.96
C LYS A 93 -2.54 12.04 10.50
N GLY A 94 -3.40 11.42 9.70
CA GLY A 94 -3.56 11.76 8.29
C GLY A 94 -2.47 11.22 7.37
N ILE A 95 -1.62 10.31 7.84
CA ILE A 95 -0.52 9.75 7.04
C ILE A 95 -1.06 8.93 5.87
N ALA A 96 -2.03 8.06 6.11
CA ALA A 96 -2.63 7.24 5.05
C ALA A 96 -3.27 8.11 3.97
N SER A 97 -3.93 9.20 4.35
CA SER A 97 -4.53 10.14 3.41
C SER A 97 -3.48 10.78 2.51
N GLN A 98 -2.36 11.20 3.07
CA GLN A 98 -1.27 11.80 2.30
C GLN A 98 -0.61 10.80 1.36
N LEU A 99 -0.41 9.55 1.82
CA LEU A 99 0.15 8.50 1.00
C LEU A 99 -0.78 8.15 -0.16
N LEU A 100 -2.08 8.03 0.10
CA LEU A 100 -3.06 7.74 -0.96
C LEU A 100 -3.09 8.86 -2.00
N GLN A 101 -3.06 10.11 -1.57
CA GLN A 101 -3.02 11.26 -2.46
C GLN A 101 -1.80 11.22 -3.38
N ARG A 102 -0.64 10.85 -2.82
CA ARG A 102 0.59 10.73 -3.60
C ARG A 102 0.53 9.58 -4.61
N LEU A 103 -0.06 8.44 -4.22
CA LEU A 103 -0.25 7.31 -5.14
C LEU A 103 -1.15 7.69 -6.31
N ILE A 104 -2.24 8.39 -6.04
CA ILE A 104 -3.17 8.84 -7.09
C ILE A 104 -2.46 9.77 -8.07
N ALA A 105 -1.67 10.71 -7.57
CA ALA A 105 -0.92 11.64 -8.41
C ALA A 105 0.09 10.90 -9.30
N GLU A 106 0.80 9.92 -8.73
CA GLU A 106 1.76 9.11 -9.49
C GLU A 106 1.07 8.27 -10.56
N ALA A 107 -0.06 7.66 -10.22
CA ALA A 107 -0.82 6.84 -11.17
C ALA A 107 -1.30 7.68 -12.35
N LYS A 108 -1.79 8.88 -12.09
CA LYS A 108 -2.21 9.81 -13.15
C LYS A 108 -1.05 10.22 -14.04
N ALA A 109 0.09 10.54 -13.44
CA ALA A 109 1.29 10.95 -14.16
C ALA A 109 1.81 9.84 -15.08
N LYS A 110 1.62 8.58 -14.71
CA LYS A 110 2.04 7.41 -15.49
C LYS A 110 0.99 6.92 -16.47
N GLY A 111 -0.17 7.56 -16.54
CA GLY A 111 -1.22 7.22 -17.51
C GLY A 111 -2.11 6.06 -17.11
N TYR A 112 -2.10 5.61 -15.86
CA TYR A 112 -3.03 4.59 -15.40
C TYR A 112 -4.43 5.17 -15.30
N ARG A 113 -5.45 4.34 -15.55
CA ARG A 113 -6.85 4.78 -15.62
C ARG A 113 -7.69 4.33 -14.43
N THR A 114 -7.34 3.21 -13.82
CA THR A 114 -8.13 2.61 -12.75
C THR A 114 -7.23 2.19 -11.59
N LEU A 115 -7.61 2.60 -10.40
CA LEU A 115 -6.94 2.24 -9.16
C LEU A 115 -7.89 1.39 -8.33
N VAL A 116 -7.48 0.16 -8.03
CA VAL A 116 -8.28 -0.80 -7.27
C VAL A 116 -7.75 -0.88 -5.85
N ALA A 117 -8.66 -0.85 -4.88
CA ALA A 117 -8.34 -1.03 -3.47
C ALA A 117 -9.02 -2.29 -2.96
N GLY A 118 -8.22 -3.26 -2.50
CA GLY A 118 -8.75 -4.42 -1.80
C GLY A 118 -8.78 -4.11 -0.31
N ILE A 119 -9.99 -4.07 0.27
CA ILE A 119 -10.17 -3.65 1.66
C ILE A 119 -11.01 -4.70 2.39
N ASP A 120 -10.57 -5.09 3.60
CA ASP A 120 -11.38 -5.94 4.46
C ASP A 120 -12.66 -5.19 4.84
N ALA A 121 -13.82 -5.84 4.70
CA ALA A 121 -15.12 -5.21 4.95
C ALA A 121 -15.28 -4.71 6.39
N SER A 122 -14.52 -5.28 7.33
CA SER A 122 -14.56 -4.83 8.73
C SER A 122 -13.66 -3.62 8.99
N ASN A 123 -12.83 -3.21 8.02
CA ASN A 123 -11.92 -2.08 8.16
C ASN A 123 -12.59 -0.78 7.77
N GLU A 124 -13.43 -0.26 8.66
CA GLU A 124 -14.21 0.94 8.40
C GLU A 124 -13.36 2.19 8.14
N ALA A 125 -12.24 2.32 8.84
CA ALA A 125 -11.35 3.47 8.67
C ALA A 125 -10.79 3.54 7.24
N SER A 126 -10.37 2.40 6.70
CA SER A 126 -9.86 2.32 5.33
C SER A 126 -10.96 2.57 4.30
N ILE A 127 -12.15 2.02 4.53
CA ILE A 127 -13.30 2.24 3.65
C ILE A 127 -13.63 3.73 3.59
N LYS A 128 -13.71 4.40 4.73
CA LYS A 128 -14.00 5.84 4.79
C LYS A 128 -12.91 6.66 4.10
N LEU A 129 -11.65 6.31 4.30
CA LEU A 129 -10.53 6.97 3.64
C LEU A 129 -10.68 6.92 2.13
N HIS A 130 -10.96 5.73 1.58
CA HIS A 130 -11.06 5.57 0.13
C HIS A 130 -12.30 6.27 -0.42
N GLN A 131 -13.42 6.27 0.31
CA GLN A 131 -14.62 7.02 -0.08
C GLN A 131 -14.35 8.52 -0.16
N LYS A 132 -13.54 9.05 0.74
CA LYS A 132 -13.14 10.46 0.72
C LYS A 132 -12.41 10.84 -0.57
N PHE A 133 -11.70 9.90 -1.19
CA PHE A 133 -11.02 10.09 -2.46
C PHE A 133 -11.84 9.59 -3.66
N ASN A 134 -13.15 9.45 -3.48
CA ASN A 134 -14.11 9.09 -4.55
C ASN A 134 -13.96 7.65 -5.06
N PHE A 135 -13.41 6.75 -4.27
CA PHE A 135 -13.44 5.33 -4.58
C PHE A 135 -14.87 4.81 -4.45
N LYS A 136 -15.29 4.02 -5.42
CA LYS A 136 -16.61 3.41 -5.43
C LYS A 136 -16.54 1.95 -5.02
N HIS A 137 -17.52 1.50 -4.26
CA HIS A 137 -17.66 0.10 -3.89
C HIS A 137 -18.05 -0.70 -5.14
N ALA A 138 -17.15 -1.54 -5.64
CA ALA A 138 -17.38 -2.34 -6.84
C ALA A 138 -18.01 -3.71 -6.53
N GLY A 139 -17.80 -4.22 -5.31
CA GLY A 139 -18.33 -5.52 -4.91
C GLY A 139 -17.68 -6.01 -3.64
N THR A 140 -18.25 -7.06 -3.05
CA THR A 140 -17.72 -7.73 -1.87
C THR A 140 -17.51 -9.20 -2.18
N LEU A 141 -16.29 -9.71 -1.93
CA LEU A 141 -15.97 -11.11 -2.06
C LEU A 141 -16.07 -11.74 -0.68
N THR A 142 -16.83 -12.81 -0.56
CA THR A 142 -16.98 -13.54 0.70
C THR A 142 -16.13 -14.79 0.71
N ASN A 143 -15.60 -15.13 1.89
CA ASN A 143 -14.83 -16.36 2.11
C ASN A 143 -13.55 -16.47 1.26
N VAL A 144 -12.88 -15.35 0.96
CA VAL A 144 -11.64 -15.35 0.17
C VAL A 144 -10.38 -15.08 1.00
N GLY A 145 -10.51 -14.85 2.29
CA GLY A 145 -9.35 -14.52 3.14
C GLY A 145 -9.34 -15.16 4.52
#